data_4b0310fcb2b8776b32318c38380791bb
#
_entry.id   4b0310fcb2b8776b32318c38380791bb
#
_cell.length_a   1.000
_cell.length_b   1.000
_cell.length_c   1.000
_cell.angle_alpha   90.00
_cell.angle_beta   90.00
_cell.angle_gamma   90.00
#
_symmetry.space_group_name_H-M   'P 1'
#
loop_
_entity.id
_entity.type
_entity.pdbx_description
1 polymer ?
#
loop_
_entity_poly.entity_id
_entity_poly.type
_entity_poly.pdbx_seq_one_letter_code
_entity_poly.pdbx_strand_id
1 'polypeptide(L)'
;MSEANEPRIAIAMKGYPRLSETFIAQELLGLQQRALPFSIWSLRQPTDGARHLMHKQITAPVTYLPEYLHDEPGRVLRGIGRALFRPGFLRLLPVFLRDLARDPTRNRVRRFGQACVMARELPGSIDHLHVHYLHTPASVIRYTALLRGLSWSFSAHAKDIWTTPDWEKREKIADAAWGVTCTRDGHAELTRLADRADKVALLYHGLDLARFPAPPVARSMRDGRDPADPVRFITIGRAVEKKGFDDLLAALAALPAALHWRLTHIGGGEKLAALKALSADLGLAERVTWAGPKAQQDVIAALRDADLFVLPSKLAGDGDRDGLPNVVMEAASQALPIVATDFAGIPEFVREGVEGVLVAPGDREALARQLADLASSPTRRGALGEAAFQRLAQAFSAAAGLDRVQAMLLEAANRRRS
;
A
#
# COMPACT_ATOMS: atom_id res chain seq x y z
N MET A 1 -17.95 -24.06 -18.40
CA MET A 1 -16.81 -23.12 -18.49
C MET A 1 -15.76 -23.84 -19.33
N SER A 2 -15.26 -23.24 -20.41
CA SER A 2 -14.21 -23.87 -21.21
C SER A 2 -12.90 -23.89 -20.40
N GLU A 3 -12.04 -24.91 -20.57
CA GLU A 3 -10.74 -25.04 -19.91
C GLU A 3 -9.84 -23.79 -20.02
N ALA A 4 -10.07 -22.96 -21.03
CA ALA A 4 -9.33 -21.71 -21.26
C ALA A 4 -9.61 -20.61 -20.22
N ASN A 5 -10.63 -20.74 -19.38
CA ASN A 5 -11.06 -19.68 -18.44
C ASN A 5 -10.93 -20.10 -16.95
N GLU A 6 -10.35 -21.25 -16.65
CA GLU A 6 -10.10 -21.65 -15.26
C GLU A 6 -8.91 -20.87 -14.66
N PRO A 7 -9.03 -20.41 -13.40
CA PRO A 7 -7.90 -19.75 -12.73
C PRO A 7 -6.66 -20.64 -12.68
N ARG A 8 -5.55 -20.14 -13.20
CA ARG A 8 -4.24 -20.78 -13.14
C ARG A 8 -3.35 -20.23 -12.03
N ILE A 9 -3.69 -19.07 -11.52
CA ILE A 9 -2.94 -18.34 -10.51
C ILE A 9 -3.85 -18.09 -9.30
N ALA A 10 -3.37 -18.39 -8.10
CA ALA A 10 -4.06 -18.00 -6.88
C ALA A 10 -3.31 -16.82 -6.24
N ILE A 11 -3.98 -15.68 -6.10
CA ILE A 11 -3.43 -14.47 -5.48
C ILE A 11 -3.97 -14.36 -4.06
N ALA A 12 -3.07 -14.43 -3.09
CA ALA A 12 -3.42 -14.41 -1.67
C ALA A 12 -3.06 -13.08 -1.00
N MET A 13 -3.87 -12.69 -0.02
CA MET A 13 -3.65 -11.49 0.77
C MET A 13 -4.26 -11.60 2.17
N LYS A 14 -3.90 -10.67 3.06
CA LYS A 14 -4.34 -10.71 4.47
C LYS A 14 -5.85 -10.56 4.63
N GLY A 15 -6.48 -9.71 3.84
CA GLY A 15 -7.92 -9.44 3.86
C GLY A 15 -8.35 -8.79 2.56
N TYR A 16 -9.52 -9.14 2.04
CA TYR A 16 -10.07 -8.59 0.82
C TYR A 16 -11.62 -8.54 0.91
N PRO A 17 -12.27 -7.47 0.43
CA PRO A 17 -11.70 -6.18 0.02
C PRO A 17 -11.26 -5.31 1.21
N ARG A 18 -10.33 -4.36 0.98
CA ARG A 18 -9.88 -3.39 1.99
C ARG A 18 -9.75 -2.00 1.39
N LEU A 19 -10.31 -0.98 2.07
CA LEU A 19 -10.27 0.40 1.62
C LEU A 19 -8.85 0.99 1.61
N SER A 20 -8.02 0.62 2.56
CA SER A 20 -6.66 1.15 2.71
C SER A 20 -5.62 0.54 1.76
N GLU A 21 -6.02 -0.44 0.93
CA GLU A 21 -5.14 -1.19 0.04
C GLU A 21 -5.54 -1.01 -1.44
N THR A 22 -5.76 0.25 -1.83
CA THR A 22 -6.22 0.63 -3.19
C THR A 22 -5.26 0.15 -4.29
N PHE A 23 -3.96 0.09 -4.01
CA PHE A 23 -2.96 -0.38 -4.95
C PHE A 23 -3.12 -1.87 -5.29
N ILE A 24 -3.52 -2.72 -4.32
CA ILE A 24 -3.82 -4.13 -4.58
C ILE A 24 -5.09 -4.23 -5.45
N ALA A 25 -6.14 -3.47 -5.11
CA ALA A 25 -7.35 -3.46 -5.92
C ALA A 25 -7.09 -2.98 -7.36
N GLN A 26 -6.23 -1.98 -7.55
CA GLN A 26 -5.80 -1.50 -8.86
C GLN A 26 -5.03 -2.59 -9.63
N GLU A 27 -4.11 -3.30 -8.96
CA GLU A 27 -3.36 -4.40 -9.57
C GLU A 27 -4.29 -5.54 -10.00
N LEU A 28 -5.17 -6.01 -9.12
CA LEU A 28 -6.11 -7.09 -9.43
C LEU A 28 -7.05 -6.72 -10.60
N LEU A 29 -7.59 -5.49 -10.59
CA LEU A 29 -8.44 -5.01 -11.67
C LEU A 29 -7.65 -4.92 -13.00
N GLY A 30 -6.44 -4.39 -12.94
CA GLY A 30 -5.56 -4.28 -14.11
C GLY A 30 -5.15 -5.63 -14.69
N LEU A 31 -4.89 -6.64 -13.85
CA LEU A 31 -4.63 -8.01 -14.28
C LEU A 31 -5.88 -8.67 -14.91
N GLN A 32 -7.06 -8.44 -14.31
CA GLN A 32 -8.32 -8.92 -14.87
C GLN A 32 -8.63 -8.30 -16.25
N GLN A 33 -8.42 -6.99 -16.40
CA GLN A 33 -8.59 -6.28 -17.68
C GLN A 33 -7.63 -6.78 -18.77
N ARG A 34 -6.50 -7.33 -18.38
CA ARG A 34 -5.51 -8.00 -19.26
C ARG A 34 -5.82 -9.49 -19.47
N ALA A 35 -7.02 -9.92 -19.11
CA ALA A 35 -7.49 -11.29 -19.24
C ALA A 35 -6.61 -12.36 -18.56
N LEU A 36 -5.89 -12.01 -17.46
CA LEU A 36 -5.18 -12.99 -16.65
C LEU A 36 -6.20 -13.81 -15.83
N PRO A 37 -6.25 -15.15 -15.99
CA PRO A 37 -7.17 -15.97 -15.20
C PRO A 37 -6.59 -16.24 -13.80
N PHE A 38 -7.15 -15.61 -12.77
CA PHE A 38 -6.73 -15.79 -11.38
C PHE A 38 -7.92 -15.93 -10.42
N SER A 39 -7.64 -16.45 -9.22
CA SER A 39 -8.54 -16.46 -8.08
C SER A 39 -7.94 -15.72 -6.89
N ILE A 40 -8.78 -15.13 -6.06
CA ILE A 40 -8.40 -14.37 -4.87
C ILE A 40 -8.58 -15.25 -3.62
N TRP A 41 -7.55 -15.30 -2.78
CA TRP A 41 -7.56 -16.03 -1.51
C TRP A 41 -7.30 -15.08 -0.35
N SER A 42 -8.32 -14.83 0.45
CA SER A 42 -8.25 -13.92 1.60
C SER A 42 -8.11 -14.72 2.89
N LEU A 43 -7.10 -14.34 3.72
CA LEU A 43 -6.83 -15.02 4.98
C LEU A 43 -7.89 -14.71 6.06
N ARG A 44 -8.76 -13.73 5.81
CA ARG A 44 -9.86 -13.36 6.71
C ARG A 44 -11.00 -12.70 5.96
N GLN A 45 -12.15 -12.62 6.62
CA GLN A 45 -13.28 -11.84 6.14
C GLN A 45 -12.96 -10.33 6.10
N PRO A 46 -13.61 -9.57 5.24
CA PRO A 46 -13.45 -8.12 5.20
C PRO A 46 -13.97 -7.49 6.51
N THR A 47 -13.23 -6.51 7.02
CA THR A 47 -13.61 -5.75 8.22
C THR A 47 -14.25 -4.39 7.88
N ASP A 48 -14.06 -3.92 6.64
CA ASP A 48 -14.54 -2.63 6.18
C ASP A 48 -15.93 -2.76 5.55
N GLY A 49 -16.93 -2.01 6.04
CA GLY A 49 -18.28 -2.00 5.48
C GLY A 49 -18.39 -1.30 4.12
N ALA A 50 -17.48 -0.40 3.82
CA ALA A 50 -17.43 0.33 2.55
C ALA A 50 -16.48 -0.34 1.54
N ARG A 51 -16.76 -0.18 0.24
CA ARG A 51 -15.95 -0.74 -0.85
C ARG A 51 -15.67 0.33 -1.91
N HIS A 52 -14.45 0.36 -2.44
CA HIS A 52 -14.15 1.15 -3.64
C HIS A 52 -14.89 0.62 -4.87
N LEU A 53 -15.13 1.48 -5.85
CA LEU A 53 -15.73 1.08 -7.14
C LEU A 53 -14.94 -0.03 -7.83
N MET A 54 -13.61 -0.03 -7.71
CA MET A 54 -12.73 -1.10 -8.22
C MET A 54 -13.12 -2.48 -7.72
N HIS A 55 -13.40 -2.61 -6.42
CA HIS A 55 -13.79 -3.89 -5.85
C HIS A 55 -15.10 -4.45 -6.42
N LYS A 56 -15.98 -3.56 -6.89
CA LYS A 56 -17.24 -3.97 -7.59
C LYS A 56 -16.99 -4.44 -9.01
N GLN A 57 -15.91 -3.99 -9.64
CA GLN A 57 -15.54 -4.34 -11.01
C GLN A 57 -14.70 -5.63 -11.08
N ILE A 58 -14.07 -6.03 -9.98
CA ILE A 58 -13.30 -7.28 -9.90
C ILE A 58 -14.28 -8.45 -9.78
N THR A 59 -14.28 -9.32 -10.78
CA THR A 59 -15.16 -10.49 -10.89
C THR A 59 -14.45 -11.81 -10.58
N ALA A 60 -13.13 -11.78 -10.35
CA ALA A 60 -12.36 -12.96 -9.99
C ALA A 60 -12.96 -13.65 -8.74
N PRO A 61 -13.04 -14.98 -8.71
CA PRO A 61 -13.62 -15.71 -7.58
C PRO A 61 -12.80 -15.48 -6.30
N VAL A 62 -13.49 -15.24 -5.18
CA VAL A 62 -12.88 -14.97 -3.88
C VAL A 62 -13.16 -16.14 -2.92
N THR A 63 -12.12 -16.71 -2.34
CA THR A 63 -12.21 -17.72 -1.28
C THR A 63 -11.66 -17.14 0.01
N TYR A 64 -12.44 -17.25 1.10
CA TYR A 64 -12.02 -16.84 2.44
C TYR A 64 -11.55 -18.05 3.24
N LEU A 65 -10.37 -17.94 3.82
CA LEU A 65 -9.86 -18.92 4.78
C LEU A 65 -10.42 -18.61 6.19
N PRO A 66 -10.51 -19.61 7.09
CA PRO A 66 -10.91 -19.35 8.47
C PRO A 66 -9.92 -18.38 9.12
N GLU A 67 -10.42 -17.25 9.64
CA GLU A 67 -9.54 -16.25 10.29
C GLU A 67 -8.91 -16.84 11.55
N TYR A 68 -9.71 -17.49 12.37
CA TYR A 68 -9.24 -18.32 13.48
C TYR A 68 -9.60 -19.78 13.24
N LEU A 69 -8.75 -20.70 13.71
CA LEU A 69 -8.94 -22.14 13.45
C LEU A 69 -10.19 -22.69 14.15
N HIS A 70 -10.64 -22.06 15.22
CA HIS A 70 -11.84 -22.45 15.96
C HIS A 70 -13.15 -21.96 15.34
N ASP A 71 -13.10 -21.02 14.37
CA ASP A 71 -14.30 -20.55 13.68
C ASP A 71 -14.91 -21.65 12.79
N GLU A 72 -14.04 -22.47 12.17
CA GLU A 72 -14.44 -23.53 11.25
C GLU A 72 -13.67 -24.85 11.53
N PRO A 73 -13.80 -25.45 12.73
CA PRO A 73 -12.96 -26.57 13.18
C PRO A 73 -13.03 -27.78 12.26
N GLY A 74 -14.21 -28.09 11.73
CA GLY A 74 -14.40 -29.21 10.81
C GLY A 74 -13.71 -29.02 9.47
N ARG A 75 -13.62 -27.78 8.97
CA ARG A 75 -12.89 -27.42 7.75
C ARG A 75 -11.39 -27.54 7.96
N VAL A 76 -10.90 -27.08 9.13
CA VAL A 76 -9.50 -27.16 9.53
C VAL A 76 -9.05 -28.61 9.72
N LEU A 77 -9.82 -29.43 10.46
CA LEU A 77 -9.49 -30.84 10.67
C LEU A 77 -9.42 -31.63 9.35
N ARG A 78 -10.38 -31.39 8.45
CA ARG A 78 -10.34 -31.99 7.10
C ARG A 78 -9.13 -31.54 6.29
N GLY A 79 -8.74 -30.27 6.45
CA GLY A 79 -7.52 -29.71 5.82
C GLY A 79 -6.26 -30.41 6.32
N ILE A 80 -6.10 -30.50 7.65
CA ILE A 80 -4.96 -31.17 8.30
C ILE A 80 -4.94 -32.65 7.92
N GLY A 81 -6.08 -33.36 8.07
CA GLY A 81 -6.16 -34.78 7.71
C GLY A 81 -5.73 -35.04 6.27
N ARG A 82 -6.14 -34.20 5.32
CA ARG A 82 -5.72 -34.33 3.92
C ARG A 82 -4.24 -34.00 3.72
N ALA A 83 -3.70 -33.04 4.48
CA ALA A 83 -2.30 -32.62 4.40
C ALA A 83 -1.35 -33.74 4.83
N LEU A 84 -1.70 -34.52 5.87
CA LEU A 84 -0.89 -35.64 6.37
C LEU A 84 -0.58 -36.70 5.29
N PHE A 85 -1.50 -36.89 4.34
CA PHE A 85 -1.36 -37.88 3.25
C PHE A 85 -0.72 -37.29 1.98
N ARG A 86 -0.27 -36.02 2.01
CA ARG A 86 0.46 -35.44 0.86
C ARG A 86 1.97 -35.63 1.00
N PRO A 87 2.67 -36.02 -0.08
CA PRO A 87 4.15 -36.10 -0.04
C PRO A 87 4.82 -34.81 0.42
N GLY A 88 4.22 -33.66 0.10
CA GLY A 88 4.69 -32.34 0.53
C GLY A 88 4.65 -32.12 2.04
N PHE A 89 3.92 -32.93 2.81
CA PHE A 89 3.86 -32.80 4.27
C PHE A 89 5.22 -33.08 4.90
N LEU A 90 5.97 -34.05 4.40
CA LEU A 90 7.33 -34.36 4.88
C LEU A 90 8.31 -33.21 4.65
N ARG A 91 8.08 -32.37 3.62
CA ARG A 91 8.87 -31.15 3.35
C ARG A 91 8.40 -30.00 4.22
N LEU A 92 7.09 -29.88 4.47
CA LEU A 92 6.53 -28.81 5.30
C LEU A 92 6.87 -28.97 6.78
N LEU A 93 6.78 -30.17 7.32
CA LEU A 93 6.89 -30.41 8.77
C LEU A 93 8.17 -29.84 9.39
N PRO A 94 9.39 -30.10 8.88
CA PRO A 94 10.60 -29.53 9.44
C PRO A 94 10.65 -28.00 9.34
N VAL A 95 10.11 -27.42 8.24
CA VAL A 95 10.03 -25.97 8.07
C VAL A 95 9.09 -25.38 9.12
N PHE A 96 7.89 -25.94 9.29
CA PHE A 96 6.94 -25.46 10.28
C PHE A 96 7.46 -25.57 11.72
N LEU A 97 8.09 -26.71 12.09
CA LEU A 97 8.64 -26.90 13.43
C LEU A 97 9.77 -25.93 13.73
N ARG A 98 10.65 -25.67 12.77
CA ARG A 98 11.70 -24.65 12.89
C ARG A 98 11.11 -23.25 13.05
N ASP A 99 10.12 -22.89 12.23
CA ASP A 99 9.45 -21.59 12.31
C ASP A 99 8.71 -21.44 13.66
N LEU A 100 8.06 -22.51 14.14
CA LEU A 100 7.38 -22.53 15.44
C LEU A 100 8.36 -22.40 16.62
N ALA A 101 9.53 -23.02 16.53
CA ALA A 101 10.57 -22.90 17.56
C ALA A 101 11.11 -21.46 17.68
N ARG A 102 11.16 -20.72 16.57
CA ARG A 102 11.63 -19.30 16.54
C ARG A 102 10.52 -18.30 16.88
N ASP A 103 9.26 -18.63 16.57
CA ASP A 103 8.09 -17.81 16.82
C ASP A 103 6.98 -18.70 17.41
N PRO A 104 7.05 -19.04 18.73
CA PRO A 104 6.12 -19.96 19.37
C PRO A 104 4.78 -19.30 19.70
N THR A 105 4.13 -18.71 18.69
CA THR A 105 2.89 -17.97 18.84
C THR A 105 1.68 -18.75 18.29
N ARG A 106 0.49 -18.46 18.82
CA ARG A 106 -0.79 -18.96 18.27
C ARG A 106 -0.95 -18.56 16.80
N ASN A 107 -0.37 -17.45 16.39
CA ASN A 107 -0.37 -17.01 15.00
C ASN A 107 0.38 -17.98 14.08
N ARG A 108 1.48 -18.58 14.54
CA ARG A 108 2.24 -19.55 13.73
C ARG A 108 1.41 -20.82 13.49
N VAL A 109 0.75 -21.32 14.52
CA VAL A 109 -0.17 -22.47 14.41
C VAL A 109 -1.36 -22.15 13.48
N ARG A 110 -1.92 -20.93 13.59
CA ARG A 110 -2.97 -20.47 12.69
C ARG A 110 -2.54 -20.50 11.22
N ARG A 111 -1.34 -19.98 10.90
CA ARG A 111 -0.80 -20.00 9.53
C ARG A 111 -0.69 -21.43 8.97
N PHE A 112 -0.27 -22.38 9.80
CA PHE A 112 -0.20 -23.80 9.41
C PHE A 112 -1.59 -24.36 9.11
N GLY A 113 -2.59 -24.15 9.99
CA GLY A 113 -3.96 -24.60 9.77
C GLY A 113 -4.60 -23.99 8.52
N GLN A 114 -4.42 -22.67 8.31
CA GLN A 114 -4.88 -21.99 7.09
C GLN A 114 -4.23 -22.58 5.82
N ALA A 115 -2.93 -22.89 5.87
CA ALA A 115 -2.23 -23.52 4.73
C ALA A 115 -2.76 -24.92 4.43
N CYS A 116 -3.10 -25.72 5.45
CA CYS A 116 -3.70 -27.04 5.27
C CYS A 116 -5.09 -26.95 4.62
N VAL A 117 -5.91 -25.96 5.03
CA VAL A 117 -7.21 -25.70 4.42
C VAL A 117 -7.04 -25.28 2.96
N MET A 118 -6.20 -24.30 2.70
CA MET A 118 -5.93 -23.82 1.34
C MET A 118 -5.39 -24.94 0.44
N ALA A 119 -4.42 -25.73 0.92
CA ALA A 119 -3.85 -26.83 0.15
C ALA A 119 -4.90 -27.91 -0.22
N ARG A 120 -5.92 -28.10 0.62
CA ARG A 120 -7.04 -29.02 0.34
C ARG A 120 -7.99 -28.45 -0.71
N GLU A 121 -8.34 -27.17 -0.60
CA GLU A 121 -9.41 -26.53 -1.37
C GLU A 121 -8.94 -25.90 -2.67
N LEU A 122 -7.63 -25.67 -2.81
CA LEU A 122 -7.03 -25.10 -4.01
C LEU A 122 -7.30 -26.00 -5.23
N PRO A 123 -7.92 -25.47 -6.31
CA PRO A 123 -8.18 -26.22 -7.54
C PRO A 123 -6.93 -26.87 -8.12
N GLY A 124 -7.13 -27.96 -8.88
CA GLY A 124 -6.07 -28.65 -9.59
C GLY A 124 -5.45 -27.83 -10.73
N SER A 125 -6.22 -26.89 -11.28
CA SER A 125 -5.82 -25.99 -12.36
C SER A 125 -4.79 -24.93 -11.95
N ILE A 126 -4.59 -24.71 -10.64
CA ILE A 126 -3.63 -23.72 -10.15
C ILE A 126 -2.20 -24.20 -10.34
N ASP A 127 -1.43 -23.43 -11.11
CA ASP A 127 -0.03 -23.68 -11.44
C ASP A 127 0.94 -22.85 -10.60
N HIS A 128 0.52 -21.67 -10.13
CA HIS A 128 1.35 -20.72 -9.38
C HIS A 128 0.58 -20.00 -8.27
N LEU A 129 1.28 -19.71 -7.16
CA LEU A 129 0.75 -18.93 -6.03
C LEU A 129 1.44 -17.59 -5.97
N HIS A 130 0.67 -16.51 -5.90
CA HIS A 130 1.21 -15.17 -5.64
C HIS A 130 0.65 -14.62 -4.34
N VAL A 131 1.44 -13.82 -3.61
CA VAL A 131 0.98 -13.28 -2.34
C VAL A 131 1.36 -11.80 -2.17
N HIS A 132 0.41 -10.99 -1.74
CA HIS A 132 0.70 -9.69 -1.20
C HIS A 132 1.06 -9.80 0.28
N TYR A 133 2.15 -9.14 0.66
CA TYR A 133 2.77 -9.09 1.97
C TYR A 133 3.61 -10.32 2.36
N LEU A 134 4.87 -10.03 2.66
CA LEU A 134 5.88 -11.01 3.01
C LEU A 134 5.74 -11.57 4.46
N HIS A 135 4.91 -10.95 5.32
CA HIS A 135 4.67 -11.41 6.69
C HIS A 135 3.73 -12.65 6.75
N THR A 136 2.61 -12.58 7.47
CA THR A 136 1.65 -13.69 7.70
C THR A 136 1.12 -14.34 6.42
N PRO A 137 0.68 -13.59 5.38
CA PRO A 137 0.16 -14.22 4.16
C PRO A 137 1.22 -15.08 3.46
N ALA A 138 2.47 -14.60 3.35
CA ALA A 138 3.54 -15.37 2.73
C ALA A 138 3.88 -16.66 3.49
N SER A 139 3.72 -16.72 4.82
CA SER A 139 3.88 -17.97 5.55
C SER A 139 2.81 -19.00 5.15
N VAL A 140 1.55 -18.58 5.01
CA VAL A 140 0.46 -19.46 4.57
C VAL A 140 0.72 -19.96 3.15
N ILE A 141 1.13 -19.07 2.24
CA ILE A 141 1.45 -19.45 0.85
C ILE A 141 2.67 -20.36 0.77
N ARG A 142 3.75 -20.07 1.49
CA ARG A 142 4.95 -20.93 1.56
C ARG A 142 4.59 -22.35 2.00
N TYR A 143 3.81 -22.47 3.07
CA TYR A 143 3.37 -23.79 3.56
C TYR A 143 2.43 -24.50 2.58
N THR A 144 1.51 -23.76 1.95
CA THR A 144 0.63 -24.30 0.89
C THR A 144 1.43 -24.79 -0.31
N ALA A 145 2.41 -24.00 -0.74
CA ALA A 145 3.30 -24.33 -1.84
C ALA A 145 4.08 -25.63 -1.59
N LEU A 146 4.64 -25.81 -0.39
CA LEU A 146 5.32 -27.04 0.04
C LEU A 146 4.37 -28.24 0.02
N LEU A 147 3.13 -28.09 0.53
CA LEU A 147 2.12 -29.17 0.52
C LEU A 147 1.69 -29.58 -0.89
N ARG A 148 1.60 -28.63 -1.80
CA ARG A 148 1.08 -28.84 -3.16
C ARG A 148 2.18 -29.06 -4.20
N GLY A 149 3.44 -28.83 -3.86
CA GLY A 149 4.54 -28.84 -4.82
C GLY A 149 4.39 -27.74 -5.87
N LEU A 150 3.95 -26.53 -5.45
CA LEU A 150 3.74 -25.39 -6.33
C LEU A 150 4.87 -24.37 -6.18
N SER A 151 5.17 -23.65 -7.24
CA SER A 151 5.97 -22.44 -7.17
C SER A 151 5.15 -21.29 -6.58
N TRP A 152 5.83 -20.31 -5.97
CA TRP A 152 5.16 -19.14 -5.43
C TRP A 152 6.03 -17.90 -5.55
N SER A 153 5.40 -16.73 -5.52
CA SER A 153 6.04 -15.42 -5.58
C SER A 153 5.36 -14.42 -4.65
N PHE A 154 5.97 -13.27 -4.44
CA PHE A 154 5.43 -12.26 -3.52
C PHE A 154 5.57 -10.83 -4.04
N SER A 155 4.62 -9.98 -3.59
CA SER A 155 4.72 -8.52 -3.60
C SER A 155 4.88 -8.03 -2.17
N ALA A 156 6.05 -7.46 -1.83
CA ALA A 156 6.35 -6.93 -0.50
C ALA A 156 6.11 -5.42 -0.46
N HIS A 157 5.59 -4.95 0.67
CA HIS A 157 5.21 -3.56 0.89
C HIS A 157 5.88 -3.02 2.16
N ALA A 158 5.69 -1.74 2.51
CA ALA A 158 6.45 -1.11 3.58
C ALA A 158 6.44 -1.89 4.91
N LYS A 159 5.27 -2.12 5.50
CA LYS A 159 5.17 -2.71 6.84
C LYS A 159 5.80 -4.10 6.94
N ASP A 160 5.55 -4.95 5.98
CA ASP A 160 6.05 -6.33 6.00
C ASP A 160 7.56 -6.44 5.72
N ILE A 161 8.15 -5.44 5.07
CA ILE A 161 9.61 -5.35 4.89
C ILE A 161 10.29 -4.96 6.21
N TRP A 162 9.76 -3.93 6.89
CA TRP A 162 10.43 -3.30 8.02
C TRP A 162 10.13 -3.95 9.37
N THR A 163 8.98 -4.62 9.51
CA THR A 163 8.56 -5.21 10.79
C THR A 163 8.64 -6.74 10.85
N THR A 164 8.99 -7.42 9.75
CA THR A 164 9.21 -8.87 9.74
C THR A 164 10.68 -9.17 10.06
N PRO A 165 10.99 -10.13 10.95
CA PRO A 165 12.36 -10.51 11.28
C PRO A 165 13.16 -10.96 10.04
N ASP A 166 14.46 -10.63 10.01
CA ASP A 166 15.35 -10.93 8.88
C ASP A 166 15.42 -12.42 8.54
N TRP A 167 15.41 -13.29 9.55
CA TRP A 167 15.44 -14.74 9.32
C TRP A 167 14.20 -15.20 8.53
N GLU A 168 13.03 -14.65 8.85
CA GLU A 168 11.77 -15.01 8.20
C GLU A 168 11.72 -14.48 6.76
N LYS A 169 12.17 -13.23 6.54
CA LYS A 169 12.31 -12.65 5.20
C LYS A 169 13.27 -13.45 4.34
N ARG A 170 14.49 -13.72 4.86
CA ARG A 170 15.54 -14.48 4.13
C ARG A 170 15.06 -15.83 3.65
N GLU A 171 14.42 -16.62 4.51
CA GLU A 171 13.94 -17.93 4.14
C GLU A 171 12.80 -17.89 3.12
N LYS A 172 11.90 -16.92 3.25
CA LYS A 172 10.80 -16.74 2.30
C LYS A 172 11.30 -16.30 0.94
N ILE A 173 12.26 -15.38 0.89
CA ILE A 173 12.87 -14.93 -0.35
C ILE A 173 13.59 -16.09 -1.04
N ALA A 174 14.36 -16.89 -0.31
CA ALA A 174 15.06 -18.05 -0.84
C ALA A 174 14.09 -19.08 -1.46
N ASP A 175 12.96 -19.37 -0.79
CA ASP A 175 11.98 -20.35 -1.24
C ASP A 175 11.06 -19.83 -2.36
N ALA A 176 10.89 -18.52 -2.50
CA ALA A 176 10.06 -17.92 -3.56
C ALA A 176 10.74 -18.05 -4.93
N ALA A 177 9.97 -18.15 -6.01
CA ALA A 177 10.49 -18.11 -7.38
C ALA A 177 11.05 -16.72 -7.70
N TRP A 178 10.32 -15.67 -7.29
CA TRP A 178 10.69 -14.27 -7.42
C TRP A 178 9.88 -13.42 -6.44
N GLY A 179 10.31 -12.18 -6.24
CA GLY A 179 9.59 -11.18 -5.49
C GLY A 179 9.62 -9.82 -6.16
N VAL A 180 8.69 -8.94 -5.77
CA VAL A 180 8.70 -7.54 -6.17
C VAL A 180 8.46 -6.65 -4.96
N THR A 181 8.95 -5.41 -5.05
CA THR A 181 8.64 -4.34 -4.10
C THR A 181 8.57 -3.00 -4.82
N CYS A 182 7.97 -2.00 -4.18
CA CYS A 182 7.57 -0.75 -4.82
C CYS A 182 8.42 0.47 -4.41
N THR A 183 9.55 0.27 -3.70
CA THR A 183 10.47 1.35 -3.34
C THR A 183 11.92 0.88 -3.43
N ARG A 184 12.85 1.81 -3.70
CA ARG A 184 14.29 1.52 -3.76
C ARG A 184 14.83 1.01 -2.43
N ASP A 185 14.42 1.66 -1.33
CA ASP A 185 14.83 1.22 0.02
C ASP A 185 14.36 -0.19 0.32
N GLY A 186 13.09 -0.48 0.02
CA GLY A 186 12.53 -1.83 0.17
C GLY A 186 13.25 -2.84 -0.71
N HIS A 187 13.60 -2.48 -1.95
CA HIS A 187 14.36 -3.32 -2.86
C HIS A 187 15.77 -3.59 -2.32
N ALA A 188 16.49 -2.55 -1.87
CA ALA A 188 17.83 -2.70 -1.29
C ALA A 188 17.81 -3.63 -0.06
N GLU A 189 16.83 -3.45 0.84
CA GLU A 189 16.69 -4.29 2.04
C GLU A 189 16.39 -5.76 1.69
N LEU A 190 15.47 -6.02 0.76
CA LEU A 190 15.15 -7.39 0.38
C LEU A 190 16.27 -8.06 -0.44
N THR A 191 16.97 -7.31 -1.28
CA THR A 191 18.14 -7.79 -2.03
C THR A 191 19.30 -8.13 -1.09
N ARG A 192 19.52 -7.37 -0.03
CA ARG A 192 20.51 -7.68 1.03
C ARG A 192 20.26 -9.04 1.68
N LEU A 193 19.00 -9.46 1.75
CA LEU A 193 18.60 -10.72 2.38
C LEU A 193 18.48 -11.88 1.37
N ALA A 194 18.47 -11.59 0.08
CA ALA A 194 18.33 -12.58 -0.98
C ALA A 194 19.63 -13.37 -1.18
N ASP A 195 19.49 -14.62 -1.64
CA ASP A 195 20.58 -15.49 -2.08
C ASP A 195 21.14 -15.10 -3.46
N ARG A 196 20.34 -14.39 -4.27
CA ARG A 196 20.69 -13.86 -5.59
C ARG A 196 20.11 -12.47 -5.80
N ALA A 197 20.88 -11.61 -6.46
CA ALA A 197 20.50 -10.21 -6.68
C ALA A 197 19.24 -10.03 -7.57
N ASP A 198 18.99 -10.97 -8.49
CA ASP A 198 17.85 -10.95 -9.41
C ASP A 198 16.56 -11.52 -8.81
N LYS A 199 16.58 -11.95 -7.54
CA LYS A 199 15.45 -12.58 -6.87
C LYS A 199 14.30 -11.63 -6.60
N VAL A 200 14.61 -10.36 -6.36
CA VAL A 200 13.63 -9.31 -6.07
C VAL A 200 13.76 -8.19 -7.11
N ALA A 201 12.66 -7.79 -7.71
CA ALA A 201 12.63 -6.67 -8.66
C ALA A 201 11.97 -5.43 -8.04
N LEU A 202 12.45 -4.25 -8.43
CA LEU A 202 11.80 -2.98 -8.14
C LEU A 202 10.70 -2.72 -9.18
N LEU A 203 9.44 -2.65 -8.74
CA LEU A 203 8.30 -2.33 -9.57
C LEU A 203 7.40 -1.32 -8.85
N TYR A 204 7.37 -0.09 -9.34
CA TYR A 204 6.45 0.92 -8.81
C TYR A 204 5.00 0.53 -9.14
N HIS A 205 4.11 0.62 -8.16
CA HIS A 205 2.68 0.38 -8.41
C HIS A 205 2.10 1.42 -9.36
N GLY A 206 2.62 2.64 -9.30
CA GLY A 206 2.14 3.74 -10.10
C GLY A 206 0.66 4.08 -9.85
N LEU A 207 0.13 4.99 -10.64
CA LEU A 207 -1.27 5.37 -10.60
C LEU A 207 -1.92 5.16 -11.98
N ASP A 208 -3.12 4.60 -12.00
CA ASP A 208 -3.93 4.51 -13.21
C ASP A 208 -4.61 5.86 -13.47
N LEU A 209 -3.97 6.69 -14.30
CA LEU A 209 -4.46 8.02 -14.64
C LEU A 209 -5.82 8.02 -15.33
N ALA A 210 -6.22 6.93 -16.00
CA ALA A 210 -7.53 6.85 -16.66
C ALA A 210 -8.70 6.92 -15.65
N ARG A 211 -8.41 6.70 -14.37
CA ARG A 211 -9.39 6.75 -13.28
C ARG A 211 -9.51 8.14 -12.65
N PHE A 212 -8.67 9.08 -13.05
CA PHE A 212 -8.64 10.44 -12.51
C PHE A 212 -9.07 11.42 -13.61
N PRO A 213 -9.89 12.43 -13.29
CA PRO A 213 -10.18 13.49 -14.24
C PRO A 213 -8.90 14.26 -14.54
N ALA A 214 -8.82 14.85 -15.72
CA ALA A 214 -7.73 15.75 -16.05
C ALA A 214 -7.57 16.85 -14.96
N PRO A 215 -6.35 17.29 -14.67
CA PRO A 215 -6.14 18.36 -13.71
C PRO A 215 -6.93 19.63 -14.11
N PRO A 216 -7.24 20.51 -13.12
CA PRO A 216 -7.89 21.79 -13.45
C PRO A 216 -7.06 22.61 -14.44
N VAL A 217 -7.70 23.22 -15.43
CA VAL A 217 -7.04 24.04 -16.45
C VAL A 217 -6.32 25.26 -15.81
N ALA A 218 -6.90 25.81 -14.75
CA ALA A 218 -6.29 26.90 -13.99
C ALA A 218 -6.35 26.57 -12.50
N ARG A 219 -5.23 26.82 -11.82
CA ARG A 219 -5.15 26.78 -10.35
C ARG A 219 -5.48 28.14 -9.76
N SER A 220 -5.93 28.15 -8.51
CA SER A 220 -6.22 29.38 -7.81
C SER A 220 -4.97 30.24 -7.64
N MET A 221 -5.18 31.55 -7.61
CA MET A 221 -4.12 32.55 -7.38
C MET A 221 -4.12 33.06 -5.92
N ARG A 222 -4.74 32.31 -4.99
CA ARG A 222 -4.72 32.63 -3.55
C ARG A 222 -3.29 32.78 -3.06
N ASP A 223 -2.99 33.86 -2.38
CA ASP A 223 -1.67 34.16 -1.83
C ASP A 223 -1.66 34.32 -0.30
N GLY A 224 -2.81 34.08 0.33
CA GLY A 224 -2.98 34.14 1.76
C GLY A 224 -3.14 35.56 2.34
N ARG A 225 -3.27 36.60 1.50
CA ARG A 225 -3.52 37.96 1.97
C ARG A 225 -4.98 38.25 2.23
N ASP A 226 -5.89 37.56 1.55
CA ASP A 226 -7.32 37.76 1.70
C ASP A 226 -7.90 36.80 2.75
N PRO A 227 -8.42 37.32 3.89
CA PRO A 227 -9.08 36.47 4.89
C PRO A 227 -10.36 35.81 4.39
N ALA A 228 -11.02 36.37 3.35
CA ALA A 228 -12.26 35.83 2.80
C ALA A 228 -11.98 34.68 1.81
N ASP A 229 -10.77 34.62 1.18
CA ASP A 229 -10.37 33.53 0.31
C ASP A 229 -8.97 32.98 0.70
N PRO A 230 -8.86 32.31 1.84
CA PRO A 230 -7.60 31.81 2.39
C PRO A 230 -7.00 30.70 1.53
N VAL A 231 -5.67 30.52 1.59
CA VAL A 231 -4.98 29.39 0.97
C VAL A 231 -5.45 28.08 1.56
N ARG A 232 -5.74 27.10 0.72
CA ARG A 232 -6.30 25.79 1.12
C ARG A 232 -5.25 24.70 1.11
N PHE A 233 -4.80 24.32 2.29
CA PHE A 233 -3.95 23.15 2.47
C PHE A 233 -4.79 21.89 2.57
N ILE A 234 -4.28 20.78 2.08
CA ILE A 234 -4.92 19.47 2.23
C ILE A 234 -3.89 18.42 2.65
N THR A 235 -4.30 17.55 3.58
CA THR A 235 -3.55 16.34 3.93
C THR A 235 -4.48 15.15 3.96
N ILE A 236 -4.01 14.00 3.46
CA ILE A 236 -4.83 12.80 3.28
C ILE A 236 -4.08 11.59 3.83
N GLY A 237 -4.73 10.85 4.71
CA GLY A 237 -4.16 9.61 5.24
C GLY A 237 -4.77 9.21 6.58
N ARG A 238 -4.47 8.00 7.01
CA ARG A 238 -4.85 7.56 8.34
C ARG A 238 -4.12 8.37 9.41
N ALA A 239 -4.85 8.83 10.43
CA ALA A 239 -4.28 9.49 11.60
C ALA A 239 -3.52 8.46 12.46
N VAL A 240 -2.30 8.14 12.04
CA VAL A 240 -1.34 7.23 12.71
C VAL A 240 0.01 7.93 12.79
N GLU A 241 0.88 7.48 13.70
CA GLU A 241 2.15 8.14 14.03
C GLU A 241 3.03 8.45 12.83
N LYS A 242 3.23 7.48 11.94
CA LYS A 242 4.11 7.62 10.77
C LYS A 242 3.69 8.69 9.75
N LYS A 243 2.49 9.25 9.87
CA LYS A 243 2.01 10.32 8.99
C LYS A 243 2.45 11.72 9.42
N GLY A 244 2.97 11.88 10.65
CA GLY A 244 3.55 13.12 11.11
C GLY A 244 2.57 14.30 11.23
N PHE A 245 1.26 14.04 11.38
CA PHE A 245 0.27 15.11 11.44
C PHE A 245 0.39 16.00 12.68
N ASP A 246 1.03 15.51 13.73
CA ASP A 246 1.46 16.30 14.88
C ASP A 246 2.52 17.35 14.52
N ASP A 247 3.49 16.98 13.68
CA ASP A 247 4.49 17.92 13.17
C ASP A 247 3.86 18.94 12.21
N LEU A 248 2.88 18.53 11.40
CA LEU A 248 2.11 19.46 10.56
C LEU A 248 1.37 20.49 11.39
N LEU A 249 0.65 20.07 12.43
CA LEU A 249 -0.09 21.02 13.29
C LEU A 249 0.84 22.02 13.99
N ALA A 250 2.00 21.54 14.48
CA ALA A 250 3.00 22.41 15.08
C ALA A 250 3.58 23.43 14.06
N ALA A 251 3.86 23.00 12.83
CA ALA A 251 4.32 23.87 11.76
C ALA A 251 3.26 24.92 11.38
N LEU A 252 1.98 24.51 11.31
CA LEU A 252 0.87 25.43 11.02
C LEU A 252 0.65 26.49 12.11
N ALA A 253 0.87 26.12 13.37
CA ALA A 253 0.80 27.06 14.49
C ALA A 253 1.90 28.15 14.44
N ALA A 254 3.03 27.83 13.80
CA ALA A 254 4.16 28.74 13.63
C ALA A 254 4.07 29.64 12.38
N LEU A 255 3.01 29.50 11.56
CA LEU A 255 2.84 30.35 10.37
C LEU A 255 2.60 31.82 10.73
N PRO A 256 3.04 32.78 9.91
CA PRO A 256 2.82 34.19 10.14
C PRO A 256 1.34 34.52 10.37
N ALA A 257 1.04 35.34 11.35
CA ALA A 257 -0.33 35.74 11.70
C ALA A 257 -1.09 36.42 10.55
N ALA A 258 -0.36 37.12 9.66
CA ALA A 258 -0.91 37.77 8.49
C ALA A 258 -1.25 36.81 7.35
N LEU A 259 -0.84 35.54 7.43
CA LEU A 259 -1.13 34.54 6.42
C LEU A 259 -2.48 33.88 6.71
N HIS A 260 -3.43 34.04 5.80
CA HIS A 260 -4.75 33.41 5.88
C HIS A 260 -4.75 32.07 5.18
N TRP A 261 -5.02 31.00 5.93
CA TRP A 261 -5.01 29.62 5.45
C TRP A 261 -6.08 28.76 6.14
N ARG A 262 -6.45 27.65 5.50
CA ARG A 262 -7.28 26.57 6.05
C ARG A 262 -6.60 25.23 5.74
N LEU A 263 -6.76 24.26 6.64
CA LEU A 263 -6.33 22.88 6.41
C LEU A 263 -7.55 21.95 6.38
N THR A 264 -7.61 21.06 5.40
CA THR A 264 -8.52 19.91 5.39
C THR A 264 -7.74 18.62 5.59
N HIS A 265 -8.07 17.85 6.63
CA HIS A 265 -7.59 16.49 6.83
C HIS A 265 -8.65 15.48 6.40
N ILE A 266 -8.31 14.55 5.48
CA ILE A 266 -9.17 13.45 5.06
C ILE A 266 -8.57 12.14 5.55
N GLY A 267 -9.30 11.43 6.42
CA GLY A 267 -8.92 10.14 6.96
C GLY A 267 -9.45 9.91 8.36
N GLY A 268 -9.39 8.67 8.80
CA GLY A 268 -9.63 8.25 10.18
C GLY A 268 -8.35 7.69 10.80
N GLY A 269 -8.41 7.17 12.00
CA GLY A 269 -7.27 6.48 12.63
C GLY A 269 -7.20 6.69 14.14
N GLU A 270 -6.37 5.90 14.78
CA GLU A 270 -6.26 5.83 16.25
C GLU A 270 -5.76 7.13 16.91
N LYS A 271 -4.97 7.93 16.19
CA LYS A 271 -4.45 9.22 16.67
C LYS A 271 -5.41 10.41 16.42
N LEU A 272 -6.56 10.19 15.74
CA LEU A 272 -7.43 11.30 15.33
C LEU A 272 -7.93 12.14 16.51
N ALA A 273 -8.32 11.50 17.63
CA ALA A 273 -8.79 12.22 18.81
C ALA A 273 -7.66 13.08 19.43
N ALA A 274 -6.45 12.53 19.54
CA ALA A 274 -5.29 13.25 20.05
C ALA A 274 -4.88 14.43 19.15
N LEU A 275 -4.95 14.26 17.83
CA LEU A 275 -4.65 15.33 16.87
C LEU A 275 -5.68 16.47 16.92
N LYS A 276 -6.96 16.15 17.13
CA LYS A 276 -8.00 17.18 17.35
C LYS A 276 -7.76 17.97 18.63
N ALA A 277 -7.40 17.31 19.73
CA ALA A 277 -7.03 17.97 20.98
C ALA A 277 -5.81 18.88 20.78
N LEU A 278 -4.72 18.35 20.17
CA LEU A 278 -3.54 19.14 19.85
C LEU A 278 -3.86 20.36 18.97
N SER A 279 -4.74 20.21 17.99
CA SER A 279 -5.20 21.32 17.13
C SER A 279 -5.90 22.41 17.94
N ALA A 280 -6.71 22.03 18.94
CA ALA A 280 -7.38 22.99 19.84
C ALA A 280 -6.37 23.67 20.77
N ASP A 281 -5.45 22.93 21.36
CA ASP A 281 -4.41 23.45 22.27
C ASP A 281 -3.49 24.46 21.56
N LEU A 282 -3.25 24.26 20.25
CA LEU A 282 -2.48 25.15 19.39
C LEU A 282 -3.30 26.33 18.83
N GLY A 283 -4.59 26.47 19.20
CA GLY A 283 -5.46 27.53 18.70
C GLY A 283 -5.86 27.41 17.24
N LEU A 284 -5.81 26.19 16.66
CA LEU A 284 -6.06 25.93 15.23
C LEU A 284 -7.45 25.37 14.96
N ALA A 285 -8.31 25.18 15.98
CA ALA A 285 -9.60 24.49 15.85
C ALA A 285 -10.47 25.03 14.70
N GLU A 286 -10.54 26.35 14.55
CA GLU A 286 -11.34 27.04 13.51
C GLU A 286 -10.70 27.01 12.12
N ARG A 287 -9.42 26.63 12.02
CA ARG A 287 -8.66 26.60 10.76
C ARG A 287 -8.47 25.19 10.20
N VAL A 288 -8.74 24.14 11.01
CA VAL A 288 -8.54 22.74 10.62
C VAL A 288 -9.87 22.00 10.52
N THR A 289 -10.20 21.52 9.34
CA THR A 289 -11.37 20.69 9.08
C THR A 289 -11.00 19.22 9.10
N TRP A 290 -11.60 18.43 9.98
CA TRP A 290 -11.44 16.99 10.08
C TRP A 290 -12.60 16.29 9.36
N ALA A 291 -12.39 15.99 8.04
CA ALA A 291 -13.47 15.52 7.15
C ALA A 291 -13.77 14.02 7.30
N GLY A 292 -12.99 13.27 8.09
CA GLY A 292 -13.14 11.82 8.22
C GLY A 292 -12.78 11.05 6.93
N PRO A 293 -12.98 9.73 6.89
CA PRO A 293 -12.79 8.93 5.70
C PRO A 293 -13.76 9.34 4.59
N LYS A 294 -13.28 9.43 3.35
CA LYS A 294 -14.06 9.83 2.18
C LYS A 294 -13.95 8.80 1.05
N ALA A 295 -14.95 8.77 0.18
CA ALA A 295 -14.87 8.04 -1.08
C ALA A 295 -13.87 8.70 -2.03
N GLN A 296 -13.31 7.93 -2.97
CA GLN A 296 -12.28 8.43 -3.90
C GLN A 296 -12.72 9.67 -4.67
N GLN A 297 -13.99 9.74 -5.10
CA GLN A 297 -14.53 10.91 -5.83
C GLN A 297 -14.47 12.19 -4.98
N ASP A 298 -14.79 12.09 -3.70
CA ASP A 298 -14.75 13.22 -2.77
C ASP A 298 -13.29 13.62 -2.46
N VAL A 299 -12.38 12.64 -2.38
CA VAL A 299 -10.93 12.90 -2.25
C VAL A 299 -10.40 13.67 -3.45
N ILE A 300 -10.75 13.24 -4.67
CA ILE A 300 -10.35 13.93 -5.90
C ILE A 300 -10.93 15.35 -5.93
N ALA A 301 -12.21 15.53 -5.59
CA ALA A 301 -12.83 16.85 -5.53
C ALA A 301 -12.09 17.78 -4.53
N ALA A 302 -11.73 17.27 -3.36
CA ALA A 302 -10.98 18.02 -2.36
C ALA A 302 -9.56 18.38 -2.82
N LEU A 303 -8.85 17.47 -3.54
CA LEU A 303 -7.54 17.75 -4.13
C LEU A 303 -7.62 18.83 -5.22
N ARG A 304 -8.72 18.85 -5.98
CA ARG A 304 -8.95 19.87 -7.03
C ARG A 304 -9.22 21.26 -6.44
N ASP A 305 -9.85 21.33 -5.27
CA ASP A 305 -10.17 22.58 -4.57
C ASP A 305 -9.00 23.12 -3.74
N ALA A 306 -8.02 22.29 -3.40
CA ALA A 306 -6.86 22.65 -2.62
C ALA A 306 -5.79 23.39 -3.43
N ASP A 307 -4.93 24.14 -2.74
CA ASP A 307 -3.80 24.88 -3.30
C ASP A 307 -2.45 24.18 -3.07
N LEU A 308 -2.36 23.33 -2.01
CA LEU A 308 -1.13 22.68 -1.60
C LEU A 308 -1.43 21.38 -0.87
N PHE A 309 -0.80 20.29 -1.30
CA PHE A 309 -0.83 19.01 -0.60
C PHE A 309 0.35 18.90 0.37
N VAL A 310 0.08 18.44 1.61
CA VAL A 310 1.12 18.33 2.65
C VAL A 310 1.11 16.94 3.27
N LEU A 311 2.28 16.27 3.33
CA LEU A 311 2.43 14.97 3.97
C LEU A 311 3.79 14.82 4.65
N PRO A 312 3.93 15.17 5.94
CA PRO A 312 5.19 15.12 6.67
C PRO A 312 5.42 13.73 7.31
N SER A 313 5.46 12.68 6.50
CA SER A 313 5.70 11.31 6.96
C SER A 313 7.00 11.17 7.75
N LYS A 314 7.00 10.31 8.78
CA LYS A 314 8.14 10.05 9.64
C LYS A 314 8.22 8.57 10.04
N LEU A 315 9.32 8.18 10.68
CA LEU A 315 9.46 6.85 11.28
C LEU A 315 8.58 6.78 12.53
N ALA A 316 7.74 5.75 12.63
CA ALA A 316 6.99 5.46 13.85
C ALA A 316 7.84 4.74 14.89
N GLY A 317 7.46 4.86 16.18
CA GLY A 317 8.19 4.24 17.29
C GLY A 317 8.28 2.70 17.22
N ASP A 318 7.35 2.04 16.53
CA ASP A 318 7.39 0.60 16.24
C ASP A 318 8.20 0.22 14.98
N GLY A 319 8.88 1.19 14.35
CA GLY A 319 9.65 1.00 13.12
C GLY A 319 8.81 0.98 11.84
N ASP A 320 7.48 1.16 11.93
CA ASP A 320 6.62 1.26 10.73
C ASP A 320 6.89 2.59 9.99
N ARG A 321 6.92 2.51 8.66
CA ARG A 321 7.09 3.64 7.76
C ARG A 321 6.24 3.47 6.51
N ASP A 322 5.99 4.55 5.80
CA ASP A 322 5.39 4.45 4.48
C ASP A 322 6.40 3.91 3.45
N GLY A 323 5.89 3.36 2.35
CA GLY A 323 6.64 3.27 1.10
C GLY A 323 6.54 4.59 0.33
N LEU A 324 6.15 4.54 -0.94
CA LEU A 324 5.65 5.72 -1.67
C LEU A 324 4.13 5.81 -1.44
N PRO A 325 3.64 6.81 -0.67
CA PRO A 325 2.21 6.90 -0.38
C PRO A 325 1.41 7.26 -1.64
N ASN A 326 0.38 6.49 -1.98
CA ASN A 326 -0.45 6.72 -3.17
C ASN A 326 -1.05 8.13 -3.22
N VAL A 327 -1.39 8.69 -2.07
CA VAL A 327 -1.97 10.05 -1.98
C VAL A 327 -1.05 11.15 -2.52
N VAL A 328 0.28 10.93 -2.53
CA VAL A 328 1.26 11.81 -3.17
C VAL A 328 1.05 11.81 -4.69
N MET A 329 0.89 10.64 -5.28
CA MET A 329 0.60 10.49 -6.71
C MET A 329 -0.82 10.95 -7.06
N GLU A 330 -1.78 10.75 -6.16
CA GLU A 330 -3.15 11.26 -6.31
C GLU A 330 -3.18 12.79 -6.33
N ALA A 331 -2.41 13.46 -5.47
CA ALA A 331 -2.23 14.91 -5.50
C ALA A 331 -1.57 15.37 -6.82
N ALA A 332 -0.51 14.68 -7.25
CA ALA A 332 0.15 14.94 -8.52
C ALA A 332 -0.77 14.74 -9.73
N SER A 333 -1.71 13.77 -9.68
CA SER A 333 -2.70 13.55 -10.75
C SER A 333 -3.61 14.75 -10.99
N GLN A 334 -3.72 15.63 -10.00
CA GLN A 334 -4.48 16.87 -10.09
C GLN A 334 -3.58 18.11 -10.24
N ALA A 335 -2.31 17.94 -10.61
CA ALA A 335 -1.31 19.00 -10.70
C ALA A 335 -1.23 19.85 -9.41
N LEU A 336 -1.37 19.21 -8.24
CA LEU A 336 -1.28 19.87 -6.95
C LEU A 336 0.18 19.80 -6.46
N PRO A 337 0.82 20.95 -6.10
CA PRO A 337 2.17 20.95 -5.58
C PRO A 337 2.26 20.20 -4.24
N ILE A 338 3.38 19.57 -3.98
CA ILE A 338 3.58 18.67 -2.85
C ILE A 338 4.60 19.28 -1.89
N VAL A 339 4.25 19.38 -0.61
CA VAL A 339 5.20 19.55 0.48
C VAL A 339 5.23 18.27 1.30
N ALA A 340 6.38 17.65 1.39
CA ALA A 340 6.50 16.38 2.08
C ALA A 340 7.86 16.26 2.79
N THR A 341 8.11 15.16 3.45
CA THR A 341 9.42 14.88 4.04
C THR A 341 10.30 14.09 3.09
N ASP A 342 11.61 14.37 3.13
CA ASP A 342 12.66 13.54 2.52
C ASP A 342 12.78 12.22 3.29
N PHE A 343 11.79 11.36 3.10
CA PHE A 343 11.64 10.14 3.88
C PHE A 343 11.03 9.00 3.08
N ALA A 344 11.58 7.81 3.27
CA ALA A 344 11.12 6.57 2.66
C ALA A 344 11.02 6.67 1.12
N GLY A 345 9.92 6.25 0.51
CA GLY A 345 9.74 6.29 -0.95
C GLY A 345 9.33 7.65 -1.52
N ILE A 346 9.10 8.69 -0.70
CA ILE A 346 8.65 9.99 -1.21
C ILE A 346 9.68 10.63 -2.15
N PRO A 347 11.00 10.66 -1.85
CA PRO A 347 12.03 11.23 -2.73
C PRO A 347 12.20 10.49 -4.06
N GLU A 348 11.68 9.27 -4.16
CA GLU A 348 11.69 8.54 -5.42
C GLU A 348 10.74 9.17 -6.45
N PHE A 349 9.66 9.78 -5.97
CA PHE A 349 8.68 10.48 -6.80
C PHE A 349 8.90 11.99 -6.80
N VAL A 350 9.08 12.63 -5.65
CA VAL A 350 9.24 14.08 -5.50
C VAL A 350 10.71 14.44 -5.45
N ARG A 351 11.23 15.12 -6.46
CA ARG A 351 12.57 15.72 -6.42
C ARG A 351 12.46 17.14 -5.85
N GLU A 352 13.37 17.47 -4.92
CA GLU A 352 13.41 18.77 -4.28
C GLU A 352 13.41 19.93 -5.29
N GLY A 353 12.48 20.86 -5.13
CA GLY A 353 12.35 22.05 -5.97
C GLY A 353 11.82 21.81 -7.38
N VAL A 354 11.48 20.57 -7.77
CA VAL A 354 10.98 20.22 -9.11
C VAL A 354 9.51 19.84 -9.10
N GLU A 355 9.14 18.74 -8.43
CA GLU A 355 7.75 18.28 -8.31
C GLU A 355 7.10 18.76 -7.00
N GLY A 356 7.89 19.25 -6.08
CA GLY A 356 7.47 19.69 -4.76
C GLY A 356 8.65 20.13 -3.93
N VAL A 357 8.43 20.24 -2.64
CA VAL A 357 9.46 20.62 -1.66
C VAL A 357 9.55 19.53 -0.60
N LEU A 358 10.78 19.14 -0.28
CA LEU A 358 11.10 18.14 0.73
C LEU A 358 11.76 18.80 1.95
N VAL A 359 11.34 18.39 3.15
CA VAL A 359 11.94 18.80 4.41
C VAL A 359 12.40 17.56 5.20
N ALA A 360 13.35 17.71 6.10
CA ALA A 360 13.74 16.60 6.97
C ALA A 360 12.56 16.16 7.86
N PRO A 361 12.38 14.84 8.14
CA PRO A 361 11.36 14.38 9.08
C PRO A 361 11.51 15.03 10.46
N GLY A 362 10.41 15.57 11.00
CA GLY A 362 10.38 16.25 12.29
C GLY A 362 10.88 17.69 12.27
N ASP A 363 11.39 18.21 11.17
CA ASP A 363 11.79 19.63 11.06
C ASP A 363 10.56 20.53 10.83
N ARG A 364 9.90 20.86 11.93
CA ARG A 364 8.69 21.67 11.96
C ARG A 364 8.93 23.10 11.49
N GLU A 365 10.13 23.65 11.74
CA GLU A 365 10.50 25.00 11.31
C GLU A 365 10.69 25.08 9.81
N ALA A 366 11.42 24.14 9.22
CA ALA A 366 11.56 24.06 7.76
C ALA A 366 10.19 23.84 7.11
N LEU A 367 9.34 22.96 7.67
CA LEU A 367 7.99 22.74 7.18
C LEU A 367 7.18 24.04 7.21
N ALA A 368 7.18 24.80 8.32
CA ALA A 368 6.49 26.07 8.43
C ALA A 368 6.99 27.10 7.41
N ARG A 369 8.31 27.22 7.25
CA ARG A 369 8.91 28.14 6.24
C ARG A 369 8.45 27.81 4.83
N GLN A 370 8.49 26.52 4.44
CA GLN A 370 8.09 26.09 3.09
C GLN A 370 6.59 26.26 2.85
N LEU A 371 5.76 26.01 3.86
CA LEU A 371 4.31 26.27 3.78
C LEU A 371 4.02 27.75 3.59
N ALA A 372 4.68 28.65 4.33
CA ALA A 372 4.51 30.10 4.20
C ALA A 372 4.95 30.62 2.84
N ASP A 373 6.11 30.16 2.35
CA ASP A 373 6.66 30.55 1.07
C ASP A 373 5.76 30.12 -0.10
N LEU A 374 5.34 28.84 -0.13
CA LEU A 374 4.46 28.35 -1.18
C LEU A 374 3.02 28.91 -1.05
N ALA A 375 2.53 29.19 0.15
CA ALA A 375 1.25 29.87 0.31
C ALA A 375 1.24 31.22 -0.38
N SER A 376 2.34 31.98 -0.26
CA SER A 376 2.48 33.32 -0.83
C SER A 376 2.88 33.34 -2.31
N SER A 377 3.15 32.18 -2.92
CA SER A 377 3.74 32.08 -4.26
C SER A 377 2.89 31.20 -5.22
N PRO A 378 1.71 31.68 -5.68
CA PRO A 378 0.81 30.87 -6.52
C PRO A 378 1.47 30.43 -7.85
N THR A 379 2.31 31.27 -8.47
CA THR A 379 3.03 30.90 -9.68
C THR A 379 3.99 29.74 -9.46
N ARG A 380 4.74 29.74 -8.34
CA ARG A 380 5.64 28.63 -7.97
C ARG A 380 4.84 27.36 -7.69
N ARG A 381 3.69 27.46 -7.01
CA ARG A 381 2.78 26.31 -6.81
C ARG A 381 2.35 25.70 -8.14
N GLY A 382 1.95 26.54 -9.10
CA GLY A 382 1.55 26.08 -10.44
C GLY A 382 2.66 25.32 -11.16
N ALA A 383 3.88 25.84 -11.16
CA ALA A 383 5.03 25.20 -11.80
C ALA A 383 5.39 23.83 -11.17
N LEU A 384 5.42 23.75 -9.82
CA LEU A 384 5.68 22.49 -9.11
C LEU A 384 4.58 21.44 -9.35
N GLY A 385 3.31 21.88 -9.34
CA GLY A 385 2.17 20.98 -9.58
C GLY A 385 2.15 20.41 -10.99
N GLU A 386 2.42 21.23 -12.01
CA GLU A 386 2.54 20.77 -13.39
C GLU A 386 3.69 19.77 -13.56
N ALA A 387 4.85 20.05 -12.99
CA ALA A 387 5.99 19.12 -13.02
C ALA A 387 5.65 17.78 -12.33
N ALA A 388 4.91 17.82 -11.21
CA ALA A 388 4.46 16.60 -10.52
C ALA A 388 3.51 15.76 -11.40
N PHE A 389 2.57 16.40 -12.11
CA PHE A 389 1.69 15.71 -13.05
C PHE A 389 2.46 15.07 -14.20
N GLN A 390 3.40 15.80 -14.81
CA GLN A 390 4.22 15.30 -15.91
C GLN A 390 5.07 14.10 -15.46
N ARG A 391 5.69 14.17 -14.29
CA ARG A 391 6.46 13.04 -13.74
C ARG A 391 5.59 11.80 -13.50
N LEU A 392 4.38 11.99 -12.96
CA LEU A 392 3.43 10.90 -12.76
C LEU A 392 3.11 10.22 -14.09
N ALA A 393 2.75 10.99 -15.11
CA ALA A 393 2.37 10.47 -16.42
C ALA A 393 3.51 9.70 -17.11
N GLN A 394 4.76 10.20 -16.99
CA GLN A 394 5.92 9.66 -17.69
C GLN A 394 6.57 8.47 -16.97
N ALA A 395 6.66 8.49 -15.64
CA ALA A 395 7.51 7.56 -14.90
C ALA A 395 6.77 6.70 -13.85
N PHE A 396 5.55 7.07 -13.46
CA PHE A 396 4.79 6.39 -12.41
C PHE A 396 3.38 5.99 -12.87
N SER A 397 3.20 5.69 -14.16
CA SER A 397 1.99 5.06 -14.68
C SER A 397 1.89 3.60 -14.22
N ALA A 398 0.69 3.19 -13.79
CA ALA A 398 0.44 1.80 -13.36
C ALA A 398 0.61 0.77 -14.50
N ALA A 399 0.45 1.16 -15.76
CA ALA A 399 0.43 0.22 -16.90
C ALA A 399 1.73 -0.60 -17.00
N ALA A 400 2.89 0.05 -16.95
CA ALA A 400 4.19 -0.62 -17.10
C ALA A 400 4.46 -1.63 -15.97
N GLY A 401 4.10 -1.29 -14.73
CA GLY A 401 4.21 -2.20 -13.59
C GLY A 401 3.30 -3.43 -13.74
N LEU A 402 2.06 -3.21 -14.18
CA LEU A 402 1.08 -4.26 -14.42
C LEU A 402 1.52 -5.22 -15.54
N ASP A 403 2.02 -4.69 -16.66
CA ASP A 403 2.52 -5.52 -17.77
C ASP A 403 3.68 -6.41 -17.31
N ARG A 404 4.58 -5.88 -16.48
CA ARG A 404 5.70 -6.65 -15.94
C ARG A 404 5.24 -7.74 -14.97
N VAL A 405 4.36 -7.42 -14.01
CA VAL A 405 3.80 -8.40 -13.06
C VAL A 405 3.06 -9.50 -13.79
N GLN A 406 2.21 -9.16 -14.79
CA GLN A 406 1.50 -10.13 -15.60
C GLN A 406 2.46 -11.09 -16.31
N ALA A 407 3.51 -10.56 -16.95
CA ALA A 407 4.50 -11.38 -17.65
C ALA A 407 5.20 -12.36 -16.69
N MET A 408 5.62 -11.89 -15.51
CA MET A 408 6.26 -12.72 -14.49
C MET A 408 5.33 -13.81 -13.94
N LEU A 409 4.04 -13.49 -13.73
CA LEU A 409 3.02 -14.46 -13.28
C LEU A 409 2.75 -15.53 -14.33
N LEU A 410 2.62 -15.16 -15.60
CA LEU A 410 2.41 -16.09 -16.72
C LEU A 410 3.63 -17.00 -16.94
N GLU A 411 4.83 -16.44 -16.89
CA GLU A 411 6.07 -17.22 -16.99
C GLU A 411 6.15 -18.25 -15.86
N ALA A 412 5.89 -17.86 -14.62
CA ALA A 412 5.91 -18.75 -13.46
C ALA A 412 4.85 -19.87 -13.56
N ALA A 413 3.65 -19.56 -14.04
CA ALA A 413 2.60 -20.54 -14.25
C ALA A 413 2.92 -21.51 -15.40
N ASN A 414 3.61 -21.07 -16.46
CA ASN A 414 3.95 -21.89 -17.60
C ASN A 414 5.11 -22.86 -17.31
N ARG A 415 6.09 -22.47 -16.48
CA ARG A 415 7.23 -23.35 -16.10
C ARG A 415 6.82 -24.67 -15.44
N ARG A 416 5.61 -24.79 -14.92
CA ARG A 416 5.11 -26.04 -14.33
C ARG A 416 4.64 -27.03 -15.38
N ARG A 417 4.27 -26.59 -16.57
CA ARG A 417 3.73 -27.43 -17.65
C ARG A 417 4.81 -27.85 -18.67
N SER A 418 5.95 -27.19 -18.66
CA SER A 418 7.17 -27.58 -19.37
C SER A 418 8.01 -28.57 -18.56
#